data_74934fb55904f2dcd113dc6dc0831102
#
_entry.id   74934fb55904f2dcd113dc6dc0831102
#
_cell.length_a   1.000
_cell.length_b   1.000
_cell.length_c   1.000
_cell.angle_alpha   90.00
_cell.angle_beta   90.00
_cell.angle_gamma   90.00
#
_symmetry.space_group_name_H-M   'P 1'
#
loop_
_entity.id
_entity.type
_entity.pdbx_description
1 polymer ?
#
loop_
_entity_poly.entity_id
_entity_poly.type
_entity_poly.pdbx_seq_one_letter_code
_entity_poly.pdbx_strand_id
1 'polypeptide(L)'
;MRFFLSIITLLSFSLTTWAAALPDTVKKDKHIAGRPASIGIIGDTANVNTPVKAGLVMIGGGRDVDEAFKWMIDRSGGGDVVIIRASGKDGYNPYINGLGKVNSVETLKIDSRALANNDTVAYIIRNAEMLFIAGGDQSNYMNFWRGTKTMDAINYLLNVKHAPVGGTSAGCAIMGGIYYSGENASVTAEQALANPYNPLVKLYHDDLLHAPFLQSVITDQHYITRDRQGRHVAFLSRIVKDWHLFANGIAADEHTAVCVDETGHAVIFGTSKAYFLLTNNPKPPEVCEPGKPLTWNNNQQAIHVYEVQGTATGNGSFDVSSFNPTQASGGKWQWWWVEAGKLKRQEAK
;
A
#
# COMPACT_ATOMS: atom_id res chain seq x y z
N MET A 1 79.06 16.73 -43.02
CA MET A 1 77.59 16.52 -42.98
C MET A 1 77.38 15.20 -42.27
N ARG A 2 77.07 15.16 -41.01
CA ARG A 2 76.90 13.92 -40.21
C ARG A 2 75.43 13.82 -39.81
N PHE A 3 74.76 12.75 -40.33
CA PHE A 3 73.41 12.38 -39.95
C PHE A 3 73.40 11.63 -38.61
N PHE A 4 72.68 12.12 -37.60
CA PHE A 4 72.36 11.38 -36.41
C PHE A 4 71.05 10.67 -36.62
N LEU A 5 71.04 9.36 -36.47
CA LEU A 5 69.85 8.50 -36.48
C LEU A 5 69.41 8.28 -35.01
N SER A 6 68.29 8.85 -34.62
CA SER A 6 67.72 8.59 -33.29
C SER A 6 66.77 7.39 -33.36
N ILE A 7 67.11 6.35 -32.64
CA ILE A 7 66.29 5.17 -32.43
C ILE A 7 65.32 5.45 -31.27
N ILE A 8 64.00 5.47 -31.58
CA ILE A 8 62.97 5.56 -30.58
C ILE A 8 62.53 4.12 -30.24
N THR A 9 62.82 3.69 -28.99
CA THR A 9 62.36 2.40 -28.46
C THR A 9 60.98 2.61 -27.86
N LEU A 10 59.92 2.01 -28.45
CA LEU A 10 58.60 1.92 -27.88
C LEU A 10 58.58 0.82 -26.81
N LEU A 11 58.43 1.22 -25.54
CA LEU A 11 58.06 0.28 -24.48
C LEU A 11 56.53 0.10 -24.51
N SER A 12 56.07 -1.07 -24.86
CA SER A 12 54.68 -1.50 -24.73
C SER A 12 54.41 -1.96 -23.29
N PHE A 13 53.70 -1.15 -22.50
CA PHE A 13 53.16 -1.58 -21.22
C PHE A 13 51.85 -2.36 -21.45
N SER A 14 51.88 -3.66 -21.24
CA SER A 14 50.67 -4.49 -21.20
C SER A 14 50.00 -4.31 -19.79
N LEU A 15 48.90 -3.57 -19.73
CA LEU A 15 48.02 -3.56 -18.56
C LEU A 15 47.21 -4.87 -18.51
N THR A 16 47.61 -5.79 -17.66
CA THR A 16 46.78 -6.91 -17.28
C THR A 16 45.75 -6.41 -16.25
N THR A 17 44.50 -6.18 -16.68
CA THR A 17 43.37 -5.93 -15.79
C THR A 17 43.01 -7.25 -15.10
N TRP A 18 43.31 -7.35 -13.81
CA TRP A 18 42.72 -8.36 -12.94
C TRP A 18 41.27 -7.92 -12.62
N ALA A 19 40.32 -8.53 -13.31
CA ALA A 19 38.93 -8.52 -12.88
C ALA A 19 38.81 -9.42 -11.66
N ALA A 20 38.83 -8.83 -10.47
CA ALA A 20 38.45 -9.53 -9.26
C ALA A 20 36.95 -9.83 -9.38
N ALA A 21 36.59 -11.10 -9.60
CA ALA A 21 35.25 -11.58 -9.47
C ALA A 21 34.80 -11.38 -8.00
N LEU A 22 33.86 -10.46 -7.77
CA LEU A 22 33.18 -10.35 -6.48
C LEU A 22 32.46 -11.68 -6.22
N PRO A 23 32.60 -12.27 -5.02
CA PRO A 23 31.86 -13.48 -4.70
C PRO A 23 30.38 -13.16 -4.66
N ASP A 24 29.63 -13.75 -5.57
CA ASP A 24 28.17 -13.71 -5.63
C ASP A 24 27.59 -14.55 -4.48
N THR A 25 27.71 -14.04 -3.25
CA THR A 25 27.02 -14.61 -2.10
C THR A 25 25.65 -13.98 -1.97
N VAL A 26 24.76 -14.27 -2.90
CA VAL A 26 23.32 -14.21 -2.64
C VAL A 26 23.07 -15.27 -1.55
N LYS A 27 23.01 -14.82 -0.29
CA LYS A 27 22.54 -15.67 0.80
C LYS A 27 21.12 -16.09 0.45
N LYS A 28 20.92 -17.33 0.01
CA LYS A 28 19.59 -17.91 -0.11
C LYS A 28 18.92 -17.80 1.26
N ASP A 29 17.74 -17.16 1.31
CA ASP A 29 16.95 -17.12 2.52
C ASP A 29 16.75 -18.55 3.00
N LYS A 30 16.98 -18.80 4.30
CA LYS A 30 16.76 -20.12 4.91
C LYS A 30 15.25 -20.32 5.03
N HIS A 31 14.64 -21.06 4.13
CA HIS A 31 13.26 -21.51 4.30
C HIS A 31 13.15 -22.50 5.46
N ILE A 32 12.09 -22.38 6.24
CA ILE A 32 11.79 -23.31 7.33
C ILE A 32 11.27 -24.62 6.74
N ALA A 33 11.76 -25.76 7.23
CA ALA A 33 11.34 -27.07 6.74
C ALA A 33 9.81 -27.24 6.82
N GLY A 34 9.17 -27.63 5.72
CA GLY A 34 7.72 -27.78 5.62
C GLY A 34 6.95 -26.48 5.45
N ARG A 35 7.60 -25.31 5.45
CA ARG A 35 6.98 -23.96 5.29
C ARG A 35 7.68 -23.17 4.17
N PRO A 36 7.38 -23.44 2.90
CA PRO A 36 8.22 -23.06 1.76
C PRO A 36 8.40 -21.54 1.54
N ALA A 37 7.46 -20.70 1.99
CA ALA A 37 7.59 -19.24 1.91
C ALA A 37 8.09 -18.60 3.22
N SER A 38 8.19 -19.35 4.30
CA SER A 38 8.58 -18.83 5.60
C SER A 38 10.06 -18.45 5.63
N ILE A 39 10.36 -17.23 6.01
CA ILE A 39 11.73 -16.71 6.19
C ILE A 39 12.08 -16.45 7.66
N GLY A 40 11.12 -16.61 8.57
CA GLY A 40 11.31 -16.49 10.02
C GLY A 40 10.00 -16.65 10.76
N ILE A 41 10.08 -17.21 11.96
CA ILE A 41 8.97 -17.34 12.92
C ILE A 41 9.49 -17.11 14.34
N ILE A 42 8.70 -16.45 15.18
CA ILE A 42 8.91 -16.26 16.61
C ILE A 42 7.64 -16.74 17.32
N GLY A 43 7.78 -17.43 18.45
CA GLY A 43 6.67 -17.97 19.24
C GLY A 43 6.40 -19.44 18.95
N ASP A 44 5.18 -19.91 19.26
CA ASP A 44 4.78 -21.30 19.08
C ASP A 44 4.39 -21.54 17.61
N THR A 45 4.85 -22.66 17.05
CA THR A 45 4.53 -23.06 15.67
C THR A 45 3.23 -23.85 15.56
N ALA A 46 2.66 -24.27 16.69
CA ALA A 46 1.36 -24.92 16.73
C ALA A 46 0.26 -23.89 16.45
N ASN A 47 -0.62 -24.21 15.50
CA ASN A 47 -1.74 -23.34 15.16
C ASN A 47 -2.69 -23.19 16.36
N VAL A 48 -3.07 -21.97 16.66
CA VAL A 48 -4.11 -21.66 17.64
C VAL A 48 -5.35 -21.11 16.95
N ASN A 49 -6.46 -21.06 17.65
CA ASN A 49 -7.69 -20.45 17.16
C ASN A 49 -8.26 -19.57 18.27
N THR A 50 -7.98 -18.29 18.19
CA THR A 50 -8.49 -17.29 19.14
C THR A 50 -9.71 -16.55 18.56
N PRO A 51 -10.61 -16.01 19.39
CA PRO A 51 -11.67 -15.13 18.93
C PRO A 51 -11.08 -13.87 18.26
N VAL A 52 -11.46 -13.63 17.03
CA VAL A 52 -11.01 -12.46 16.27
C VAL A 52 -12.13 -11.44 16.09
N LYS A 53 -11.75 -10.18 15.87
CA LYS A 53 -12.66 -9.09 15.46
C LYS A 53 -12.16 -8.49 14.16
N ALA A 54 -13.05 -8.32 13.20
CA ALA A 54 -12.69 -7.72 11.91
C ALA A 54 -12.11 -6.32 12.08
N GLY A 55 -11.17 -5.98 11.21
CA GLY A 55 -10.59 -4.65 11.16
C GLY A 55 -9.69 -4.49 9.95
N LEU A 56 -9.59 -3.25 9.46
CA LEU A 56 -8.70 -2.89 8.36
C LEU A 56 -7.72 -1.84 8.84
N VAL A 57 -6.45 -1.97 8.46
CA VAL A 57 -5.42 -1.00 8.80
C VAL A 57 -4.65 -0.57 7.58
N MET A 58 -4.68 0.73 7.27
CA MET A 58 -3.99 1.35 6.15
C MET A 58 -2.92 2.30 6.68
N ILE A 59 -1.63 1.88 6.61
CA ILE A 59 -0.50 2.67 7.07
C ILE A 59 0.17 3.34 5.87
N GLY A 60 0.41 4.64 5.96
CA GLY A 60 0.96 5.43 4.87
C GLY A 60 2.42 5.15 4.51
N GLY A 61 3.13 4.37 5.32
CA GLY A 61 4.54 4.05 5.10
C GLY A 61 5.48 4.88 5.97
N GLY A 62 6.77 4.86 5.65
CA GLY A 62 7.80 5.42 6.52
C GLY A 62 8.03 4.51 7.73
N ARG A 63 8.03 5.08 8.93
CA ARG A 63 8.05 4.31 10.17
C ARG A 63 6.65 3.81 10.49
N ASP A 64 6.54 2.58 10.94
CA ASP A 64 5.27 1.99 11.32
C ASP A 64 4.67 2.67 12.58
N VAL A 65 3.37 2.46 12.80
CA VAL A 65 2.58 3.07 13.89
C VAL A 65 2.26 1.99 14.92
N ASP A 66 2.98 2.02 16.05
CA ASP A 66 2.88 1.00 17.12
C ASP A 66 1.44 0.82 17.61
N GLU A 67 0.68 1.90 17.74
CA GLU A 67 -0.70 1.89 18.22
C GLU A 67 -1.64 1.16 17.26
N ALA A 68 -1.40 1.28 15.95
CA ALA A 68 -2.18 0.54 14.94
C ALA A 68 -1.89 -0.97 15.02
N PHE A 69 -0.64 -1.37 15.26
CA PHE A 69 -0.31 -2.78 15.50
C PHE A 69 -0.89 -3.32 16.81
N LYS A 70 -0.82 -2.57 17.90
CA LYS A 70 -1.47 -2.94 19.16
C LYS A 70 -2.97 -3.12 18.98
N TRP A 71 -3.62 -2.22 18.24
CA TRP A 71 -5.03 -2.30 17.89
C TRP A 71 -5.35 -3.57 17.08
N MET A 72 -4.49 -3.98 16.14
CA MET A 72 -4.64 -5.24 15.40
C MET A 72 -4.42 -6.46 16.29
N ILE A 73 -3.40 -6.44 17.16
CA ILE A 73 -3.10 -7.51 18.12
C ILE A 73 -4.29 -7.76 19.05
N ASP A 74 -4.90 -6.71 19.59
CA ASP A 74 -6.10 -6.84 20.43
C ASP A 74 -7.26 -7.50 19.68
N ARG A 75 -7.42 -7.18 18.39
CA ARG A 75 -8.45 -7.79 17.52
C ARG A 75 -8.15 -9.23 17.12
N SER A 76 -6.88 -9.63 17.13
CA SER A 76 -6.46 -11.01 16.88
C SER A 76 -6.70 -11.95 18.08
N GLY A 77 -7.08 -11.40 19.25
CA GLY A 77 -7.18 -12.17 20.49
C GLY A 77 -5.84 -12.79 20.94
N GLY A 78 -4.72 -12.26 20.45
CA GLY A 78 -3.37 -12.75 20.74
C GLY A 78 -3.01 -14.06 20.03
N GLY A 79 -3.64 -14.37 18.92
CA GLY A 79 -3.39 -15.56 18.10
C GLY A 79 -2.16 -15.48 17.22
N ASP A 80 -2.17 -16.21 16.10
CA ASP A 80 -1.07 -16.28 15.14
C ASP A 80 -1.08 -15.08 14.20
N VAL A 81 0.06 -14.40 14.08
CA VAL A 81 0.26 -13.25 13.20
C VAL A 81 1.07 -13.66 11.98
N VAL A 82 0.54 -13.43 10.80
CA VAL A 82 1.23 -13.68 9.54
C VAL A 82 1.54 -12.37 8.82
N ILE A 83 2.82 -12.19 8.48
CA ILE A 83 3.29 -11.09 7.65
C ILE A 83 3.53 -11.64 6.25
N ILE A 84 2.98 -11.00 5.22
CA ILE A 84 3.26 -11.37 3.83
C ILE A 84 4.00 -10.25 3.11
N ARG A 85 4.93 -10.62 2.25
CA ARG A 85 5.72 -9.70 1.43
C ARG A 85 6.26 -10.37 0.17
N ALA A 86 6.56 -9.59 -0.87
CA ALA A 86 7.22 -10.09 -2.07
C ALA A 86 8.75 -9.93 -2.03
N SER A 87 9.27 -9.09 -1.14
CA SER A 87 10.71 -8.83 -1.00
C SER A 87 11.05 -8.41 0.43
N GLY A 88 12.32 -8.45 0.81
CA GLY A 88 12.80 -8.02 2.13
C GLY A 88 12.98 -9.17 3.12
N LYS A 89 13.02 -8.85 4.42
CA LYS A 89 13.39 -9.75 5.51
C LYS A 89 12.28 -9.81 6.58
N ASP A 90 12.49 -10.57 7.63
CA ASP A 90 11.58 -10.89 8.73
C ASP A 90 11.59 -9.88 9.92
N GLY A 91 12.03 -8.65 9.68
CA GLY A 91 12.14 -7.63 10.75
C GLY A 91 10.83 -7.32 11.48
N TYR A 92 9.68 -7.63 10.89
CA TYR A 92 8.39 -7.51 11.55
C TYR A 92 8.19 -8.53 12.68
N ASN A 93 8.84 -9.72 12.62
CA ASN A 93 8.64 -10.73 13.63
C ASN A 93 9.03 -10.26 15.04
N PRO A 94 10.28 -9.80 15.30
CA PRO A 94 10.65 -9.28 16.62
C PRO A 94 9.90 -8.00 16.96
N TYR A 95 9.58 -7.15 15.97
CA TYR A 95 8.89 -5.89 16.19
C TYR A 95 7.47 -6.12 16.73
N ILE A 96 6.64 -6.92 16.05
CA ILE A 96 5.26 -7.18 16.46
C ILE A 96 5.21 -7.99 17.76
N ASN A 97 6.08 -9.00 17.89
CA ASN A 97 6.19 -9.79 19.12
C ASN A 97 6.55 -8.93 20.35
N GLY A 98 7.25 -7.81 20.13
CA GLY A 98 7.59 -6.84 21.19
C GLY A 98 6.47 -5.87 21.53
N LEU A 99 5.43 -5.72 20.68
CA LEU A 99 4.34 -4.77 20.90
C LEU A 99 3.18 -5.31 21.73
N GLY A 100 3.00 -6.61 21.77
CA GLY A 100 1.90 -7.22 22.51
C GLY A 100 2.01 -8.73 22.62
N LYS A 101 1.10 -9.34 23.37
CA LYS A 101 1.08 -10.81 23.54
C LYS A 101 0.41 -11.45 22.32
N VAL A 102 1.17 -12.23 21.56
CA VAL A 102 0.71 -13.06 20.44
C VAL A 102 1.26 -14.48 20.58
N ASN A 103 0.60 -15.47 19.99
CA ASN A 103 1.07 -16.85 19.99
C ASN A 103 2.33 -17.01 19.14
N SER A 104 2.27 -16.51 17.91
CA SER A 104 3.40 -16.52 16.98
C SER A 104 3.39 -15.32 16.05
N VAL A 105 4.56 -14.99 15.47
CA VAL A 105 4.69 -14.05 14.34
C VAL A 105 5.55 -14.70 13.29
N GLU A 106 4.99 -14.89 12.09
CA GLU A 106 5.68 -15.51 10.97
C GLU A 106 5.68 -14.60 9.74
N THR A 107 6.84 -14.45 9.10
CA THR A 107 6.94 -13.75 7.81
C THR A 107 7.04 -14.74 6.66
N LEU A 108 6.10 -14.63 5.71
CA LEU A 108 6.10 -15.34 4.44
C LEU A 108 6.59 -14.42 3.32
N LYS A 109 7.68 -14.79 2.66
CA LYS A 109 8.16 -14.14 1.44
C LYS A 109 7.60 -14.86 0.23
N ILE A 110 6.58 -14.27 -0.40
CA ILE A 110 5.83 -14.84 -1.52
C ILE A 110 6.24 -14.08 -2.78
N ASP A 111 7.38 -14.45 -3.36
CA ASP A 111 8.06 -13.76 -4.46
C ASP A 111 7.92 -14.47 -5.81
N SER A 112 6.97 -15.37 -5.94
CA SER A 112 6.66 -16.07 -7.17
C SER A 112 5.22 -16.59 -7.19
N ARG A 113 4.66 -16.80 -8.39
CA ARG A 113 3.35 -17.44 -8.55
C ARG A 113 3.33 -18.87 -8.04
N ALA A 114 4.46 -19.58 -8.09
CA ALA A 114 4.57 -20.94 -7.55
C ALA A 114 4.35 -20.94 -6.03
N LEU A 115 5.00 -20.03 -5.29
CA LEU A 115 4.78 -19.88 -3.86
C LEU A 115 3.37 -19.35 -3.56
N ALA A 116 2.86 -18.40 -4.36
CA ALA A 116 1.52 -17.86 -4.17
C ALA A 116 0.39 -18.91 -4.40
N ASN A 117 0.67 -19.96 -5.18
CA ASN A 117 -0.27 -21.08 -5.40
C ASN A 117 0.03 -22.30 -4.51
N ASN A 118 1.00 -22.20 -3.61
CA ASN A 118 1.35 -23.31 -2.74
C ASN A 118 0.29 -23.51 -1.63
N ASP A 119 -0.16 -24.75 -1.45
CA ASP A 119 -1.22 -25.09 -0.47
C ASP A 119 -0.81 -24.81 0.98
N THR A 120 0.45 -25.03 1.33
CA THR A 120 0.95 -24.76 2.69
C THR A 120 0.97 -23.24 2.95
N VAL A 121 1.37 -22.44 1.97
CA VAL A 121 1.34 -20.97 2.09
C VAL A 121 -0.09 -20.47 2.30
N ALA A 122 -1.02 -20.94 1.48
CA ALA A 122 -2.43 -20.58 1.63
C ALA A 122 -3.01 -21.06 2.98
N TYR A 123 -2.65 -22.26 3.42
CA TYR A 123 -3.06 -22.81 4.72
C TYR A 123 -2.58 -21.93 5.89
N ILE A 124 -1.30 -21.53 5.89
CA ILE A 124 -0.74 -20.66 6.93
C ILE A 124 -1.51 -19.33 6.99
N ILE A 125 -1.74 -18.70 5.84
CA ILE A 125 -2.50 -17.44 5.77
C ILE A 125 -3.93 -17.63 6.29
N ARG A 126 -4.65 -18.64 5.82
CA ARG A 126 -6.06 -18.87 6.22
C ARG A 126 -6.25 -19.12 7.72
N ASN A 127 -5.24 -19.64 8.39
CA ASN A 127 -5.30 -19.94 9.82
C ASN A 127 -4.85 -18.75 10.70
N ALA A 128 -4.24 -17.71 10.14
CA ALA A 128 -3.81 -16.53 10.89
C ALA A 128 -4.98 -15.81 11.57
N GLU A 129 -4.76 -15.32 12.78
CA GLU A 129 -5.66 -14.43 13.51
C GLU A 129 -5.40 -12.95 13.21
N MET A 130 -4.26 -12.64 12.60
CA MET A 130 -3.90 -11.33 12.10
C MET A 130 -3.05 -11.47 10.83
N LEU A 131 -3.35 -10.68 9.80
CA LEU A 131 -2.53 -10.59 8.60
C LEU A 131 -2.01 -9.17 8.40
N PHE A 132 -0.72 -9.04 8.06
CA PHE A 132 -0.14 -7.76 7.69
C PHE A 132 0.63 -7.85 6.37
N ILE A 133 0.31 -6.94 5.44
CA ILE A 133 0.93 -6.83 4.13
C ILE A 133 2.03 -5.78 4.21
N ALA A 134 3.28 -6.21 4.22
CA ALA A 134 4.41 -5.31 4.32
C ALA A 134 4.54 -4.41 3.09
N GLY A 135 5.32 -3.34 3.21
CA GLY A 135 5.67 -2.47 2.10
C GLY A 135 6.63 -3.12 1.10
N GLY A 136 6.80 -2.46 -0.04
CA GLY A 136 7.66 -2.89 -1.12
C GLY A 136 7.25 -2.26 -2.45
N ASP A 137 7.25 -3.05 -3.50
CA ASP A 137 6.72 -2.68 -4.81
C ASP A 137 5.39 -3.44 -5.03
N GLN A 138 4.27 -2.70 -5.10
CA GLN A 138 2.96 -3.30 -5.27
C GLN A 138 2.79 -4.03 -6.61
N SER A 139 3.56 -3.69 -7.64
CA SER A 139 3.53 -4.40 -8.92
C SER A 139 3.88 -5.89 -8.75
N ASN A 140 4.74 -6.23 -7.79
CA ASN A 140 5.05 -7.61 -7.45
C ASN A 140 3.85 -8.34 -6.86
N TYR A 141 3.00 -7.66 -6.07
CA TYR A 141 1.77 -8.27 -5.54
C TYR A 141 0.78 -8.60 -6.65
N MET A 142 0.67 -7.72 -7.67
CA MET A 142 -0.12 -8.00 -8.86
C MET A 142 0.42 -9.20 -9.64
N ASN A 143 1.74 -9.20 -9.88
CA ASN A 143 2.39 -10.23 -10.68
C ASN A 143 2.37 -11.60 -10.01
N PHE A 144 2.53 -11.65 -8.69
CA PHE A 144 2.68 -12.92 -7.97
C PHE A 144 1.38 -13.40 -7.33
N TRP A 145 0.52 -12.50 -6.77
CA TRP A 145 -0.57 -12.91 -5.90
C TRP A 145 -1.95 -12.88 -6.57
N ARG A 146 -2.17 -12.00 -7.57
CA ARG A 146 -3.46 -11.87 -8.25
C ARG A 146 -3.90 -13.19 -8.89
N GLY A 147 -5.13 -13.64 -8.59
CA GLY A 147 -5.70 -14.87 -9.09
C GLY A 147 -4.98 -16.13 -8.60
N THR A 148 -4.53 -16.16 -7.34
CA THR A 148 -3.82 -17.27 -6.72
C THR A 148 -4.42 -17.66 -5.37
N LYS A 149 -4.03 -18.83 -4.85
CA LYS A 149 -4.43 -19.31 -3.51
C LYS A 149 -4.06 -18.33 -2.37
N THR A 150 -2.98 -17.55 -2.51
CA THR A 150 -2.63 -16.48 -1.57
C THR A 150 -3.72 -15.41 -1.54
N MET A 151 -4.15 -14.91 -2.70
CA MET A 151 -5.26 -13.94 -2.80
C MET A 151 -6.55 -14.50 -2.18
N ASP A 152 -6.91 -15.74 -2.51
CA ASP A 152 -8.08 -16.41 -1.95
C ASP A 152 -8.00 -16.53 -0.43
N ALA A 153 -6.80 -16.82 0.11
CA ALA A 153 -6.57 -16.93 1.55
C ALA A 153 -6.70 -15.56 2.26
N ILE A 154 -6.22 -14.47 1.66
CA ILE A 154 -6.40 -13.11 2.19
C ILE A 154 -7.89 -12.75 2.19
N ASN A 155 -8.59 -12.97 1.08
CA ASN A 155 -10.02 -12.71 0.98
C ASN A 155 -10.86 -13.58 1.93
N TYR A 156 -10.41 -14.80 2.25
CA TYR A 156 -11.01 -15.61 3.30
C TYR A 156 -10.88 -14.96 4.69
N LEU A 157 -9.69 -14.43 5.04
CA LEU A 157 -9.50 -13.71 6.31
C LEU A 157 -10.41 -12.49 6.41
N LEU A 158 -10.53 -11.73 5.33
CA LEU A 158 -11.35 -10.52 5.28
C LEU A 158 -12.85 -10.81 5.41
N ASN A 159 -13.37 -11.83 4.72
CA ASN A 159 -14.79 -11.99 4.47
C ASN A 159 -15.43 -13.21 5.15
N VAL A 160 -14.64 -14.15 5.65
CA VAL A 160 -15.14 -15.40 6.27
C VAL A 160 -14.65 -15.52 7.71
N LYS A 161 -13.34 -15.45 7.94
CA LYS A 161 -12.77 -15.51 9.30
C LYS A 161 -12.97 -14.21 10.06
N HIS A 162 -13.09 -13.07 9.34
CA HIS A 162 -13.20 -11.73 9.92
C HIS A 162 -12.00 -11.38 10.82
N ALA A 163 -10.81 -11.81 10.42
CA ALA A 163 -9.56 -11.46 11.08
C ALA A 163 -9.13 -10.04 10.70
N PRO A 164 -8.40 -9.30 11.58
CA PRO A 164 -7.83 -8.00 11.22
C PRO A 164 -6.77 -8.17 10.12
N VAL A 165 -6.88 -7.35 9.07
CA VAL A 165 -5.94 -7.31 7.94
C VAL A 165 -5.43 -5.89 7.77
N GLY A 166 -4.13 -5.72 7.70
CA GLY A 166 -3.51 -4.41 7.49
C GLY A 166 -2.43 -4.41 6.44
N GLY A 167 -2.05 -3.22 6.00
CA GLY A 167 -0.93 -3.05 5.08
C GLY A 167 -0.28 -1.68 5.19
N THR A 168 1.03 -1.63 4.92
CA THR A 168 1.80 -0.38 4.90
C THR A 168 2.35 -0.10 3.50
N SER A 169 2.44 1.19 3.11
CA SER A 169 3.02 1.59 1.82
C SER A 169 2.38 0.81 0.66
N ALA A 170 3.13 -0.02 -0.06
CA ALA A 170 2.59 -0.87 -1.12
C ALA A 170 1.45 -1.78 -0.65
N GLY A 171 1.51 -2.30 0.59
CA GLY A 171 0.43 -3.07 1.20
C GLY A 171 -0.83 -2.23 1.44
N CYS A 172 -0.69 -0.96 1.82
CA CYS A 172 -1.80 -0.01 1.90
C CYS A 172 -2.39 0.28 0.52
N ALA A 173 -1.54 0.44 -0.51
CA ALA A 173 -1.97 0.79 -1.87
C ALA A 173 -2.90 -0.26 -2.52
N ILE A 174 -2.90 -1.51 -2.03
CA ILE A 174 -3.71 -2.61 -2.56
C ILE A 174 -4.92 -2.96 -1.70
N MET A 175 -5.18 -2.23 -0.62
CA MET A 175 -6.32 -2.52 0.28
C MET A 175 -7.66 -2.17 -0.33
N GLY A 176 -7.73 -1.18 -1.24
CA GLY A 176 -8.95 -0.79 -1.93
C GLY A 176 -9.40 -1.81 -2.96
N GLY A 177 -10.71 -1.92 -3.21
CA GLY A 177 -11.25 -2.68 -4.33
C GLY A 177 -10.88 -2.07 -5.68
N ILE A 178 -10.49 -0.80 -5.69
CA ILE A 178 -9.84 -0.11 -6.81
C ILE A 178 -8.41 0.20 -6.39
N TYR A 179 -7.44 -0.04 -7.27
CA TYR A 179 -6.05 0.18 -6.92
C TYR A 179 -5.18 0.66 -8.09
N TYR A 180 -4.13 1.36 -7.73
CA TYR A 180 -3.05 1.76 -8.63
C TYR A 180 -1.92 0.72 -8.58
N SER A 181 -1.61 0.08 -9.70
CA SER A 181 -0.67 -1.06 -9.74
C SER A 181 0.81 -0.66 -9.63
N GLY A 182 1.17 0.51 -10.15
CA GLY A 182 2.57 0.94 -10.22
C GLY A 182 3.45 0.08 -11.16
N GLU A 183 2.88 -0.80 -11.97
CA GLU A 183 3.61 -1.77 -12.82
C GLU A 183 4.52 -1.12 -13.87
N ASN A 184 4.22 0.11 -14.28
CA ASN A 184 5.01 0.89 -15.22
C ASN A 184 5.87 1.96 -14.52
N ALA A 185 6.24 1.77 -13.26
CA ALA A 185 6.84 2.72 -12.34
C ALA A 185 5.85 3.72 -11.71
N SER A 186 6.32 4.50 -10.73
CA SER A 186 5.48 5.44 -9.99
C SER A 186 5.22 6.71 -10.79
N VAL A 187 3.96 7.14 -10.87
CA VAL A 187 3.56 8.43 -11.45
C VAL A 187 3.62 9.53 -10.38
N THR A 188 4.12 10.72 -10.74
CA THR A 188 4.05 11.91 -9.89
C THR A 188 2.69 12.62 -10.02
N ALA A 189 2.36 13.51 -9.08
CA ALA A 189 1.16 14.33 -9.16
C ALA A 189 1.16 15.19 -10.43
N GLU A 190 2.29 15.84 -10.72
CA GLU A 190 2.45 16.67 -11.90
C GLU A 190 2.19 15.89 -13.21
N GLN A 191 2.82 14.70 -13.36
CA GLN A 191 2.62 13.86 -14.54
C GLN A 191 1.17 13.41 -14.71
N ALA A 192 0.53 12.98 -13.61
CA ALA A 192 -0.86 12.51 -13.64
C ALA A 192 -1.85 13.64 -13.92
N LEU A 193 -1.61 14.84 -13.40
CA LEU A 193 -2.45 16.02 -13.64
C LEU A 193 -2.23 16.61 -15.03
N ALA A 194 -1.01 16.58 -15.55
CA ALA A 194 -0.72 17.04 -16.92
C ALA A 194 -1.32 16.10 -17.99
N ASN A 195 -1.44 14.83 -17.68
CA ASN A 195 -2.07 13.82 -18.54
C ASN A 195 -2.63 12.66 -17.70
N PRO A 196 -3.92 12.65 -17.39
CA PRO A 196 -4.55 11.54 -16.63
C PRO A 196 -4.38 10.18 -17.29
N TYR A 197 -4.14 10.15 -18.63
CA TYR A 197 -3.85 8.95 -19.41
C TYR A 197 -2.35 8.71 -19.60
N ASN A 198 -1.50 9.29 -18.75
CA ASN A 198 -0.08 8.95 -18.73
C ASN A 198 0.08 7.43 -18.62
N PRO A 199 0.96 6.77 -19.41
CA PRO A 199 1.19 5.33 -19.37
C PRO A 199 1.56 4.78 -18.00
N LEU A 200 2.07 5.62 -17.09
CA LEU A 200 2.34 5.26 -15.70
C LEU A 200 1.06 5.12 -14.85
N VAL A 201 -0.08 5.68 -15.27
CA VAL A 201 -1.36 5.55 -14.58
C VAL A 201 -2.04 4.26 -15.01
N LYS A 202 -1.84 3.20 -14.22
CA LYS A 202 -2.49 1.90 -14.41
C LYS A 202 -3.38 1.59 -13.21
N LEU A 203 -4.67 1.59 -13.45
CA LEU A 203 -5.71 1.35 -12.47
C LEU A 203 -6.42 0.04 -12.78
N TYR A 204 -6.80 -0.69 -11.74
CA TYR A 204 -7.55 -1.95 -11.81
C TYR A 204 -8.64 -1.94 -10.73
N HIS A 205 -9.64 -2.79 -10.86
CA HIS A 205 -10.68 -2.97 -9.87
C HIS A 205 -11.20 -4.40 -9.85
N ASP A 206 -11.73 -4.83 -8.70
CA ASP A 206 -12.45 -6.09 -8.48
C ASP A 206 -11.69 -7.39 -8.80
N ASP A 207 -10.36 -7.34 -8.88
CA ASP A 207 -9.56 -8.51 -9.28
C ASP A 207 -8.41 -8.85 -8.30
N LEU A 208 -8.41 -8.25 -7.10
CA LEU A 208 -7.39 -8.52 -6.07
C LEU A 208 -8.02 -8.70 -4.67
N LEU A 209 -8.15 -7.68 -3.86
CA LEU A 209 -8.70 -7.74 -2.51
C LEU A 209 -10.14 -7.24 -2.46
N HIS A 210 -10.98 -7.97 -1.71
CA HIS A 210 -12.37 -7.60 -1.47
C HIS A 210 -12.55 -7.20 0.00
N ALA A 211 -11.80 -6.17 0.44
CA ALA A 211 -11.87 -5.68 1.80
C ALA A 211 -13.25 -5.04 2.09
N PRO A 212 -13.91 -5.38 3.20
CA PRO A 212 -15.19 -4.77 3.59
C PRO A 212 -15.12 -3.23 3.55
N PHE A 213 -16.20 -2.59 3.08
CA PHE A 213 -16.34 -1.14 2.92
C PHE A 213 -15.43 -0.49 1.86
N LEU A 214 -14.41 -1.19 1.31
CA LEU A 214 -13.43 -0.61 0.39
C LEU A 214 -13.65 -0.98 -1.08
N GLN A 215 -14.76 -1.61 -1.47
CA GLN A 215 -15.02 -2.07 -2.84
C GLN A 215 -14.97 -0.91 -3.87
N SER A 216 -15.49 0.25 -3.51
CA SER A 216 -15.47 1.46 -4.35
C SER A 216 -14.46 2.50 -3.85
N VAL A 217 -13.39 2.04 -3.23
CA VAL A 217 -12.34 2.92 -2.67
C VAL A 217 -11.01 2.65 -3.35
N ILE A 218 -10.31 3.73 -3.71
CA ILE A 218 -8.89 3.68 -4.06
C ILE A 218 -8.06 4.22 -2.89
N THR A 219 -6.99 3.49 -2.52
CA THR A 219 -6.11 3.90 -1.42
C THR A 219 -4.79 4.47 -1.93
N ASP A 220 -4.24 5.48 -1.25
CA ASP A 220 -2.90 6.01 -1.53
C ASP A 220 -2.12 6.25 -0.23
N GLN A 221 -0.81 6.28 -0.31
CA GLN A 221 0.11 6.30 0.83
C GLN A 221 1.29 7.25 0.59
N HIS A 222 2.15 7.50 1.64
CA HIS A 222 3.20 8.54 1.59
C HIS A 222 2.66 9.87 1.07
N TYR A 223 1.49 10.24 1.53
CA TYR A 223 0.57 11.11 0.79
C TYR A 223 1.05 12.54 0.67
N ILE A 224 1.41 13.17 1.80
CA ILE A 224 1.98 14.51 1.82
C ILE A 224 3.47 14.45 1.51
N THR A 225 4.16 13.51 2.14
CA THR A 225 5.62 13.36 2.04
C THR A 225 6.10 13.23 0.61
N ARG A 226 5.30 12.62 -0.29
CA ARG A 226 5.63 12.45 -1.71
C ARG A 226 4.71 13.22 -2.65
N ASP A 227 4.00 14.24 -2.15
CA ASP A 227 3.08 15.10 -2.93
C ASP A 227 2.13 14.28 -3.84
N ARG A 228 1.37 13.34 -3.24
CA ARG A 228 0.52 12.40 -3.98
C ARG A 228 -0.93 12.86 -4.17
N GLN A 229 -1.33 13.98 -3.58
CA GLN A 229 -2.68 14.50 -3.62
C GLN A 229 -3.18 14.66 -5.07
N GLY A 230 -2.35 15.25 -5.94
CA GLY A 230 -2.72 15.49 -7.35
C GLY A 230 -2.91 14.20 -8.14
N ARG A 231 -2.04 13.18 -7.93
CA ARG A 231 -2.20 11.89 -8.62
C ARG A 231 -3.47 11.16 -8.17
N HIS A 232 -3.82 11.23 -6.88
CA HIS A 232 -5.02 10.59 -6.35
C HIS A 232 -6.29 11.21 -6.96
N VAL A 233 -6.32 12.55 -7.12
CA VAL A 233 -7.41 13.24 -7.86
C VAL A 233 -7.44 12.79 -9.32
N ALA A 234 -6.31 12.65 -9.98
CA ALA A 234 -6.25 12.14 -11.35
C ALA A 234 -6.75 10.68 -11.45
N PHE A 235 -6.45 9.82 -10.47
CA PHE A 235 -6.99 8.46 -10.41
C PHE A 235 -8.50 8.46 -10.28
N LEU A 236 -9.05 9.24 -9.35
CA LEU A 236 -10.50 9.39 -9.17
C LEU A 236 -11.17 9.92 -10.44
N SER A 237 -10.57 10.90 -11.13
CA SER A 237 -11.10 11.43 -12.38
C SER A 237 -11.20 10.38 -13.48
N ARG A 238 -10.19 9.48 -13.57
CA ARG A 238 -10.17 8.36 -14.51
C ARG A 238 -11.24 7.33 -14.18
N ILE A 239 -11.39 6.99 -12.91
CA ILE A 239 -12.40 6.02 -12.44
C ILE A 239 -13.80 6.53 -12.80
N VAL A 240 -14.10 7.78 -12.49
CA VAL A 240 -15.40 8.40 -12.84
C VAL A 240 -15.60 8.45 -14.35
N LYS A 241 -14.58 8.83 -15.12
CA LYS A 241 -14.66 8.98 -16.57
C LYS A 241 -14.77 7.66 -17.31
N ASP A 242 -13.92 6.69 -16.97
CA ASP A 242 -13.75 5.48 -17.76
C ASP A 242 -14.73 4.38 -17.35
N TRP A 243 -15.03 4.28 -16.05
CA TRP A 243 -15.85 3.20 -15.51
C TRP A 243 -17.23 3.66 -15.03
N HIS A 244 -17.49 4.96 -15.00
CA HIS A 244 -18.73 5.54 -14.48
C HIS A 244 -19.05 5.09 -13.04
N LEU A 245 -17.99 4.86 -12.25
CA LEU A 245 -18.08 4.45 -10.86
C LEU A 245 -17.96 5.67 -9.94
N PHE A 246 -18.81 5.69 -8.89
CA PHE A 246 -18.63 6.58 -7.75
C PHE A 246 -17.57 6.00 -6.85
N ALA A 247 -16.34 6.47 -7.00
CA ALA A 247 -15.22 5.99 -6.19
C ALA A 247 -14.81 7.05 -5.17
N ASN A 248 -14.52 6.60 -3.96
CA ASN A 248 -13.95 7.43 -2.92
C ASN A 248 -12.45 7.15 -2.75
N GLY A 249 -11.74 8.04 -2.09
CA GLY A 249 -10.32 7.88 -1.78
C GLY A 249 -10.08 7.80 -0.28
N ILE A 250 -9.15 6.95 0.14
CA ILE A 250 -8.56 6.98 1.47
C ILE A 250 -7.06 7.09 1.31
N ALA A 251 -6.44 8.04 2.01
CA ALA A 251 -4.99 8.18 1.96
C ALA A 251 -4.41 8.44 3.35
N ALA A 252 -3.24 7.84 3.61
CA ALA A 252 -2.46 8.09 4.80
C ALA A 252 -1.07 8.61 4.45
N ASP A 253 -0.59 9.60 5.18
CA ASP A 253 0.79 10.03 5.06
C ASP A 253 1.73 9.13 5.87
N GLU A 254 3.04 9.31 5.70
CA GLU A 254 4.03 8.57 6.49
C GLU A 254 3.78 8.74 7.99
N HIS A 255 4.07 7.69 8.78
CA HIS A 255 3.86 7.66 10.24
C HIS A 255 2.38 7.83 10.67
N THR A 256 1.44 7.44 9.81
CA THR A 256 0.00 7.58 10.06
C THR A 256 -0.74 6.33 9.60
N ALA A 257 -1.72 5.92 10.38
CA ALA A 257 -2.56 4.77 10.13
C ALA A 257 -4.04 5.13 10.22
N VAL A 258 -4.84 4.66 9.28
CA VAL A 258 -6.30 4.63 9.33
C VAL A 258 -6.71 3.24 9.76
N CYS A 259 -7.32 3.14 10.94
CA CYS A 259 -7.83 1.88 11.50
C CYS A 259 -9.36 1.89 11.41
N VAL A 260 -9.92 0.95 10.64
CA VAL A 260 -11.37 0.82 10.41
C VAL A 260 -11.88 -0.42 11.11
N ASP A 261 -12.87 -0.28 11.98
CA ASP A 261 -13.46 -1.40 12.71
C ASP A 261 -14.53 -2.17 11.90
N GLU A 262 -15.11 -3.18 12.53
CA GLU A 262 -16.13 -4.06 11.95
C GLU A 262 -17.44 -3.35 11.57
N THR A 263 -17.64 -2.11 12.03
CA THR A 263 -18.80 -1.27 11.72
C THR A 263 -18.53 -0.28 10.58
N GLY A 264 -17.25 -0.17 10.14
CA GLY A 264 -16.81 0.84 9.20
C GLY A 264 -16.36 2.15 9.83
N HIS A 265 -16.30 2.22 11.17
CA HIS A 265 -15.83 3.41 11.87
C HIS A 265 -14.29 3.47 11.84
N ALA A 266 -13.76 4.59 11.35
CA ALA A 266 -12.32 4.84 11.24
C ALA A 266 -11.82 5.75 12.35
N VAL A 267 -10.66 5.38 12.94
CA VAL A 267 -9.87 6.20 13.88
C VAL A 267 -8.45 6.34 13.32
N ILE A 268 -7.82 7.49 13.49
CA ILE A 268 -6.52 7.81 12.91
C ILE A 268 -5.45 7.87 14.00
N PHE A 269 -4.47 6.96 13.90
CA PHE A 269 -3.29 6.93 14.76
C PHE A 269 -2.06 7.49 14.03
N GLY A 270 -1.10 7.98 14.78
CA GLY A 270 0.20 8.41 14.27
C GLY A 270 0.48 9.90 14.43
N THR A 271 1.42 10.41 13.64
CA THR A 271 1.95 11.78 13.82
C THR A 271 1.73 12.71 12.64
N SER A 272 1.21 12.21 11.51
CA SER A 272 0.85 12.99 10.34
C SER A 272 -0.65 12.88 10.06
N LYS A 273 -1.09 12.98 8.82
CA LYS A 273 -2.48 13.15 8.45
C LYS A 273 -3.02 12.01 7.61
N ALA A 274 -4.32 11.79 7.73
CA ALA A 274 -5.12 10.98 6.81
C ALA A 274 -6.15 11.84 6.07
N TYR A 275 -6.58 11.34 4.91
CA TYR A 275 -7.48 12.02 4.00
C TYR A 275 -8.56 11.06 3.51
N PHE A 276 -9.81 11.54 3.51
CA PHE A 276 -10.94 10.86 2.89
C PHE A 276 -11.48 11.76 1.78
N LEU A 277 -11.44 11.26 0.55
CA LEU A 277 -11.83 11.99 -0.65
C LEU A 277 -13.19 11.47 -1.13
N LEU A 278 -14.17 12.33 -1.18
CA LEU A 278 -15.55 11.98 -1.53
C LEU A 278 -15.90 12.52 -2.91
N THR A 279 -16.30 11.61 -3.79
CA THR A 279 -16.85 11.96 -5.12
C THR A 279 -18.37 11.74 -5.17
N ASN A 280 -19.06 11.85 -4.04
CA ASN A 280 -20.50 11.65 -3.94
C ASN A 280 -21.26 12.65 -4.82
N ASN A 281 -21.95 12.14 -5.83
CA ASN A 281 -22.58 12.92 -6.89
C ASN A 281 -21.58 13.69 -7.79
N PRO A 282 -20.55 13.03 -8.35
CA PRO A 282 -19.59 13.71 -9.17
C PRO A 282 -20.22 14.06 -10.52
N LYS A 283 -20.15 15.33 -10.86
CA LYS A 283 -20.12 15.64 -12.28
C LYS A 283 -18.79 15.12 -12.82
N PRO A 284 -18.79 14.44 -13.96
CA PRO A 284 -17.53 14.00 -14.56
C PRO A 284 -16.60 15.19 -14.80
N PRO A 285 -15.29 14.97 -14.84
CA PRO A 285 -14.34 16.04 -15.15
C PRO A 285 -14.67 16.68 -16.48
N GLU A 286 -14.54 18.02 -16.55
CA GLU A 286 -14.76 18.80 -17.77
C GLU A 286 -13.75 18.41 -18.86
N VAL A 287 -12.49 18.14 -18.49
CA VAL A 287 -11.45 17.63 -19.38
C VAL A 287 -10.68 16.49 -18.68
N CYS A 288 -10.88 15.27 -19.15
CA CYS A 288 -10.10 14.10 -18.78
C CYS A 288 -9.91 13.26 -20.05
N GLU A 289 -8.87 13.61 -20.82
CA GLU A 289 -8.59 13.06 -22.15
C GLU A 289 -7.09 12.77 -22.32
N PRO A 290 -6.72 11.80 -23.17
CA PRO A 290 -5.31 11.52 -23.47
C PRO A 290 -4.56 12.76 -23.95
N GLY A 291 -3.39 13.00 -23.33
CA GLY A 291 -2.48 14.09 -23.72
C GLY A 291 -2.95 15.49 -23.33
N LYS A 292 -4.07 15.63 -22.61
CA LYS A 292 -4.55 16.93 -22.14
C LYS A 292 -4.43 17.06 -20.62
N PRO A 293 -4.10 18.26 -20.11
CA PRO A 293 -4.16 18.54 -18.68
C PRO A 293 -5.56 18.36 -18.12
N LEU A 294 -5.64 17.70 -16.95
CA LEU A 294 -6.90 17.50 -16.24
C LEU A 294 -7.57 18.84 -15.91
N THR A 295 -8.87 18.93 -16.17
CA THR A 295 -9.74 19.95 -15.59
C THR A 295 -10.93 19.25 -14.96
N TRP A 296 -11.06 19.40 -13.64
CA TRP A 296 -12.19 18.93 -12.85
C TRP A 296 -12.52 19.99 -11.82
N ASN A 297 -13.25 20.99 -12.26
CA ASN A 297 -13.54 22.20 -11.48
C ASN A 297 -14.87 22.07 -10.73
N ASN A 298 -15.94 21.74 -11.44
CA ASN A 298 -17.28 21.65 -10.87
C ASN A 298 -17.61 22.83 -9.94
N ASN A 299 -17.39 24.06 -10.39
CA ASN A 299 -17.56 25.29 -9.59
C ASN A 299 -16.69 25.30 -8.32
N GLN A 300 -15.45 24.83 -8.42
CA GLN A 300 -14.48 24.70 -7.31
C GLN A 300 -14.89 23.69 -6.22
N GLN A 301 -15.77 22.75 -6.56
CA GLN A 301 -16.32 21.73 -5.67
C GLN A 301 -16.28 20.33 -6.31
N ALA A 302 -15.16 19.97 -6.95
CA ALA A 302 -15.06 18.69 -7.63
C ALA A 302 -14.98 17.52 -6.63
N ILE A 303 -14.19 17.65 -5.57
CA ILE A 303 -13.99 16.62 -4.55
C ILE A 303 -14.13 17.23 -3.18
N HIS A 304 -14.97 16.64 -2.33
CA HIS A 304 -15.09 17.00 -0.92
C HIS A 304 -14.10 16.16 -0.11
N VAL A 305 -13.18 16.82 0.57
CA VAL A 305 -12.05 16.15 1.24
C VAL A 305 -12.08 16.41 2.73
N TYR A 306 -12.09 15.33 3.51
CA TYR A 306 -11.90 15.38 4.95
C TYR A 306 -10.43 15.12 5.29
N GLU A 307 -9.78 16.07 5.92
CA GLU A 307 -8.40 15.99 6.42
C GLU A 307 -8.44 15.85 7.93
N VAL A 308 -7.73 14.85 8.47
CA VAL A 308 -7.67 14.62 9.92
C VAL A 308 -6.25 14.30 10.37
N GLN A 309 -5.83 14.95 11.48
CA GLN A 309 -4.53 14.74 12.12
C GLN A 309 -4.57 13.48 12.98
N GLY A 310 -3.63 12.54 12.77
CA GLY A 310 -3.43 11.40 13.66
C GLY A 310 -2.77 11.78 14.99
N THR A 311 -3.05 11.00 16.03
CA THR A 311 -2.40 11.12 17.35
C THR A 311 -2.03 9.73 17.88
N ALA A 312 -1.18 9.69 18.90
CA ALA A 312 -0.82 8.42 19.56
C ALA A 312 -1.99 7.70 20.25
N THR A 313 -3.01 8.44 20.66
CA THR A 313 -4.20 7.87 21.32
C THR A 313 -5.36 7.61 20.36
N GLY A 314 -5.18 7.90 19.09
CA GLY A 314 -6.23 7.94 18.08
C GLY A 314 -6.98 9.27 18.09
N ASN A 315 -7.29 9.80 16.92
CA ASN A 315 -8.01 11.05 16.74
C ASN A 315 -8.98 10.97 15.59
N GLY A 316 -10.02 11.79 15.66
CA GLY A 316 -11.03 11.91 14.64
C GLY A 316 -11.87 10.65 14.47
N SER A 317 -12.94 10.82 13.74
CA SER A 317 -13.76 9.70 13.28
C SER A 317 -14.23 9.95 11.87
N PHE A 318 -14.38 8.87 11.11
CA PHE A 318 -14.98 8.89 9.79
C PHE A 318 -15.72 7.57 9.55
N ASP A 319 -16.92 7.65 8.99
CA ASP A 319 -17.66 6.45 8.59
C ASP A 319 -17.31 6.04 7.17
N VAL A 320 -16.50 4.98 7.05
CA VAL A 320 -16.07 4.39 5.77
C VAL A 320 -17.19 3.55 5.13
N SER A 321 -18.16 3.11 5.93
CA SER A 321 -19.27 2.29 5.42
C SER A 321 -20.21 3.06 4.50
N SER A 322 -20.42 4.34 4.79
CA SER A 322 -21.33 5.21 4.02
C SER A 322 -20.65 6.41 3.37
N PHE A 323 -19.42 6.74 3.77
CA PHE A 323 -18.76 8.01 3.42
C PHE A 323 -19.65 9.24 3.67
N ASN A 324 -20.43 9.21 4.76
CA ASN A 324 -21.33 10.30 5.12
C ASN A 324 -20.57 11.45 5.80
N PRO A 325 -20.51 12.65 5.21
CA PRO A 325 -19.79 13.79 5.78
C PRO A 325 -20.27 14.20 7.18
N THR A 326 -21.53 13.97 7.51
CA THR A 326 -22.13 14.41 8.80
C THR A 326 -21.64 13.57 9.98
N GLN A 327 -21.02 12.42 9.74
CA GLN A 327 -20.51 11.51 10.78
C GLN A 327 -18.99 11.69 11.01
N ALA A 328 -18.36 12.63 10.33
CA ALA A 328 -16.95 12.93 10.52
C ALA A 328 -16.71 13.90 11.67
N SER A 329 -15.70 13.66 12.48
CA SER A 329 -15.33 14.54 13.60
C SER A 329 -13.82 14.61 13.84
N GLY A 330 -13.33 15.71 14.41
CA GLY A 330 -11.92 15.90 14.79
C GLY A 330 -10.99 16.32 13.66
N GLY A 331 -11.51 16.58 12.47
CA GLY A 331 -10.76 17.02 11.30
C GLY A 331 -11.31 18.27 10.66
N LYS A 332 -10.92 18.53 9.41
CA LYS A 332 -11.33 19.70 8.63
C LYS A 332 -11.81 19.28 7.25
N TRP A 333 -12.87 19.96 6.79
CA TRP A 333 -13.37 19.78 5.45
C TRP A 333 -12.76 20.78 4.49
N GLN A 334 -12.47 20.31 3.22
CA GLN A 334 -11.92 21.10 2.12
C GLN A 334 -12.65 20.75 0.83
N TRP A 335 -12.70 21.70 -0.08
CA TRP A 335 -13.00 21.46 -1.48
C TRP A 335 -11.70 21.43 -2.29
N TRP A 336 -11.51 20.37 -3.07
CA TRP A 336 -10.42 20.25 -4.01
C TRP A 336 -10.95 20.25 -5.43
N TRP A 337 -10.22 20.92 -6.33
CA TRP A 337 -10.51 20.91 -7.75
C TRP A 337 -9.25 21.06 -8.56
N VAL A 338 -9.31 20.74 -9.88
CA VAL A 338 -8.19 20.85 -10.81
C VAL A 338 -8.56 21.80 -11.94
N GLU A 339 -7.69 22.76 -12.23
CA GLU A 339 -7.78 23.66 -13.38
C GLU A 339 -6.53 23.54 -14.24
N ALA A 340 -6.66 23.11 -15.48
CA ALA A 340 -5.58 22.98 -16.44
C ALA A 340 -4.33 22.27 -15.84
N GLY A 341 -4.54 21.13 -15.17
CA GLY A 341 -3.50 20.32 -14.57
C GLY A 341 -2.94 20.84 -13.24
N LYS A 342 -3.58 21.81 -12.61
CA LYS A 342 -3.16 22.37 -11.31
C LYS A 342 -4.19 22.08 -10.24
N LEU A 343 -3.81 21.34 -9.22
CA LEU A 343 -4.64 21.09 -8.04
C LEU A 343 -4.77 22.36 -7.21
N LYS A 344 -6.00 22.70 -6.89
CA LYS A 344 -6.39 23.82 -6.02
C LYS A 344 -7.25 23.32 -4.88
N ARG A 345 -7.25 24.06 -3.77
CA ARG A 345 -7.99 23.70 -2.56
C ARG A 345 -8.41 24.92 -1.76
N GLN A 346 -9.54 24.80 -1.07
CA GLN A 346 -10.03 25.79 -0.11
C GLN A 346 -10.75 25.08 1.05
N GLU A 347 -10.80 25.71 2.22
CA GLU A 347 -11.62 25.19 3.31
C GLU A 347 -13.11 25.19 2.91
N ALA A 348 -13.80 24.09 3.22
CA ALA A 348 -15.25 24.05 3.09
C ALA A 348 -15.87 24.78 4.31
N LYS A 349 -16.74 25.75 4.01
CA LYS A 349 -17.44 26.52 5.07
C LYS A 349 -18.62 25.75 5.61
#